data_fdba34022fc08f126b7f1be376ff00bb
#
_entry.id   fdba34022fc08f126b7f1be376ff00bb
#
_cell.length_a   1.000
_cell.length_b   1.000
_cell.length_c   1.000
_cell.angle_alpha   90.00
_cell.angle_beta   90.00
_cell.angle_gamma   90.00
#
_symmetry.space_group_name_H-M   'P 1'
#
loop_
_entity.id
_entity.type
_entity.pdbx_description
1 polymer ?
#
loop_
_entity_poly.entity_id
_entity_poly.type
_entity_poly.pdbx_seq_one_letter_code
_entity_poly.pdbx_strand_id
1 'polypeptide(L)'
;MRIGIATDHGGFGLKENLLAHLRTAGHEVMDFGAHSLDPGDDYPDFVVPLARAVAEGTVERGVAVCGSGVGASVCANKIPGVRAGLVSDHFSAWQGVEDDHMNVICMGGRSIGPYAAWDILQAFLGAKFSQAPRHLRRLAKVASLEPEMTGKKS
;
A
#
# COMPACT_ATOMS: atom_id res chain seq x y z
N MET A 1 12.03 -1.43 9.24
CA MET A 1 11.55 -1.24 7.85
C MET A 1 11.01 0.17 7.74
N ARG A 2 11.24 0.83 6.61
CA ARG A 2 10.64 2.14 6.30
C ARG A 2 9.28 1.90 5.63
N ILE A 3 8.22 2.42 6.21
CA ILE A 3 6.84 2.21 5.76
C ILE A 3 6.18 3.56 5.49
N GLY A 4 5.53 3.71 4.35
CA GLY A 4 4.65 4.83 4.08
C GLY A 4 3.21 4.50 4.45
N ILE A 5 2.46 5.46 4.97
CA ILE A 5 1.03 5.32 5.24
C ILE A 5 0.27 6.54 4.75
N ALA A 6 -0.91 6.32 4.17
CA ALA A 6 -1.79 7.38 3.66
C ALA A 6 -3.26 7.01 3.82
N THR A 7 -4.11 8.02 3.95
CA THR A 7 -5.56 7.90 3.96
C THR A 7 -6.24 9.19 3.51
N ASP A 8 -7.53 9.09 3.17
CA ASP A 8 -8.47 10.20 3.16
C ASP A 8 -9.33 10.18 4.43
N HIS A 9 -10.36 11.01 4.49
CA HIS A 9 -11.32 11.05 5.60
C HIS A 9 -11.98 9.68 5.86
N GLY A 10 -12.20 8.87 4.82
CA GLY A 10 -12.89 7.57 4.92
C GLY A 10 -12.12 6.50 5.69
N GLY A 11 -10.82 6.64 5.82
CA GLY A 11 -9.95 5.72 6.55
C GLY A 11 -9.18 6.37 7.71
N PHE A 12 -9.46 7.62 8.05
CA PHE A 12 -8.69 8.40 9.00
C PHE A 12 -8.49 7.72 10.35
N GLY A 13 -9.57 7.25 10.98
CA GLY A 13 -9.49 6.57 12.28
C GLY A 13 -8.67 5.27 12.23
N LEU A 14 -8.81 4.50 11.16
CA LEU A 14 -8.01 3.28 10.98
C LEU A 14 -6.54 3.60 10.75
N LYS A 15 -6.21 4.61 9.93
CA LYS A 15 -4.84 5.05 9.72
C LYS A 15 -4.16 5.44 11.03
N GLU A 16 -4.80 6.24 11.86
CA GLU A 16 -4.24 6.67 13.16
C GLU A 16 -3.95 5.48 14.07
N ASN A 17 -4.86 4.50 14.10
CA ASN A 17 -4.66 3.26 14.85
C ASN A 17 -3.45 2.46 14.33
N LEU A 18 -3.38 2.22 13.02
CA LEU A 18 -2.27 1.48 12.40
C LEU A 18 -0.93 2.21 12.53
N LEU A 19 -0.92 3.55 12.43
CA LEU A 19 0.27 4.38 12.61
C LEU A 19 0.86 4.20 14.02
N ALA A 20 0.02 4.19 15.04
CA ALA A 20 0.45 3.96 16.42
C ALA A 20 1.05 2.56 16.59
N HIS A 21 0.42 1.52 16.04
CA HIS A 21 0.92 0.14 16.09
C HIS A 21 2.26 -0.02 15.35
N LEU A 22 2.39 0.55 14.15
CA LEU A 22 3.61 0.50 13.36
C LEU A 22 4.81 1.12 14.10
N ARG A 23 4.59 2.29 14.73
CA ARG A 23 5.63 2.96 15.53
C ARG A 23 6.02 2.14 16.74
N THR A 24 5.04 1.58 17.46
CA THR A 24 5.28 0.71 18.62
C THR A 24 6.03 -0.57 18.23
N ALA A 25 5.78 -1.10 17.03
CA ALA A 25 6.50 -2.25 16.48
C ALA A 25 7.93 -1.91 15.99
N GLY A 26 8.37 -0.65 16.13
CA GLY A 26 9.73 -0.23 15.79
C GLY A 26 9.96 0.08 14.32
N HIS A 27 8.90 0.30 13.54
CA HIS A 27 9.05 0.74 12.15
C HIS A 27 9.30 2.25 12.05
N GLU A 28 10.09 2.65 11.07
CA GLU A 28 10.20 4.03 10.65
C GLU A 28 9.02 4.35 9.71
N VAL A 29 8.13 5.23 10.14
CA VAL A 29 6.89 5.49 9.40
C VAL A 29 6.85 6.91 8.86
N MET A 30 6.68 7.01 7.54
CA MET A 30 6.43 8.25 6.82
C MET A 30 4.92 8.39 6.59
N ASP A 31 4.33 9.40 7.22
CA ASP A 31 2.90 9.70 7.11
C ASP A 31 2.65 10.72 5.98
N PHE A 32 1.98 10.27 4.93
CA PHE A 32 1.61 11.07 3.77
C PHE A 32 0.24 11.76 3.91
N GLY A 33 -0.41 11.64 5.06
CA GLY A 33 -1.73 12.26 5.33
C GLY A 33 -2.87 11.25 5.13
N ALA A 34 -4.15 11.71 5.28
CA ALA A 34 -4.50 13.05 5.79
C ALA A 34 -4.02 13.22 7.23
N HIS A 35 -3.61 14.44 7.57
CA HIS A 35 -3.12 14.76 8.93
C HIS A 35 -4.24 15.31 9.84
N SER A 36 -5.39 15.61 9.25
CA SER A 36 -6.62 16.03 9.94
C SER A 36 -7.83 15.44 9.24
N LEU A 37 -8.92 15.29 9.97
CA LEU A 37 -10.18 14.80 9.40
C LEU A 37 -10.87 15.93 8.63
N ASP A 38 -10.90 15.82 7.31
CA ASP A 38 -11.63 16.72 6.41
C ASP A 38 -12.57 15.90 5.52
N PRO A 39 -13.90 15.97 5.72
CA PRO A 39 -14.86 15.21 4.91
C PRO A 39 -14.85 15.55 3.42
N GLY A 40 -14.22 16.64 3.04
CA GLY A 40 -14.13 17.12 1.65
C GLY A 40 -12.83 16.73 0.94
N ASP A 41 -11.92 15.99 1.60
CA ASP A 41 -10.65 15.59 0.99
C ASP A 41 -10.78 14.45 -0.01
N ASP A 42 -9.80 14.34 -0.91
CA ASP A 42 -9.74 13.34 -1.97
C ASP A 42 -8.60 12.36 -1.75
N TYR A 43 -8.89 11.05 -1.74
CA TYR A 43 -7.88 10.01 -1.50
C TYR A 43 -6.67 10.07 -2.45
N PRO A 44 -6.77 10.46 -3.73
CA PRO A 44 -5.60 10.51 -4.61
C PRO A 44 -4.53 11.49 -4.14
N ASP A 45 -4.90 12.57 -3.47
CA ASP A 45 -3.96 13.59 -2.99
C ASP A 45 -2.96 13.02 -1.97
N PHE A 46 -3.32 11.94 -1.29
CA PHE A 46 -2.49 11.25 -0.30
C PHE A 46 -1.89 9.96 -0.86
N VAL A 47 -2.66 9.20 -1.64
CA VAL A 47 -2.24 7.90 -2.16
C VAL A 47 -1.20 8.03 -3.26
N VAL A 48 -1.28 9.05 -4.13
CA VAL A 48 -0.28 9.25 -5.20
C VAL A 48 1.11 9.54 -4.64
N PRO A 49 1.30 10.48 -3.68
CA PRO A 49 2.62 10.67 -3.06
C PRO A 49 3.17 9.41 -2.39
N LEU A 50 2.33 8.65 -1.66
CA LEU A 50 2.71 7.37 -1.07
C LEU A 50 3.19 6.38 -2.13
N ALA A 51 2.40 6.20 -3.19
CA ALA A 51 2.71 5.26 -4.27
C ALA A 51 4.02 5.61 -4.99
N ARG A 52 4.28 6.90 -5.22
CA ARG A 52 5.56 7.37 -5.76
C ARG A 52 6.73 7.07 -4.83
N ALA A 53 6.57 7.33 -3.53
CA ALA A 53 7.61 7.03 -2.55
C ALA A 53 7.96 5.53 -2.49
N VAL A 54 6.97 4.63 -2.69
CA VAL A 54 7.20 3.19 -2.83
C VAL A 54 7.93 2.88 -4.13
N ALA A 55 7.49 3.43 -5.26
CA ALA A 55 8.10 3.19 -6.56
C ALA A 55 9.57 3.66 -6.63
N GLU A 56 9.88 4.76 -5.96
CA GLU A 56 11.22 5.35 -5.87
C GLU A 56 12.11 4.68 -4.81
N GLY A 57 11.56 3.81 -3.97
CA GLY A 57 12.28 3.15 -2.88
C GLY A 57 12.55 4.04 -1.66
N THR A 58 11.93 5.21 -1.58
CA THR A 58 11.99 6.09 -0.39
C THR A 58 11.40 5.38 0.82
N VAL A 59 10.32 4.64 0.63
CA VAL A 59 9.79 3.67 1.59
C VAL A 59 9.77 2.27 0.97
N GLU A 60 9.92 1.24 1.79
CA GLU A 60 10.00 -0.15 1.31
C GLU A 60 8.62 -0.73 1.02
N ARG A 61 7.61 -0.32 1.78
CA ARG A 61 6.20 -0.74 1.61
C ARG A 61 5.24 0.38 1.94
N GLY A 62 4.08 0.34 1.31
CA GLY A 62 3.01 1.32 1.50
C GLY A 62 1.75 0.72 2.12
N VAL A 63 1.07 1.53 2.92
CA VAL A 63 -0.25 1.23 3.50
C VAL A 63 -1.19 2.35 3.08
N ALA A 64 -2.17 2.06 2.26
CA ALA A 64 -3.16 3.02 1.79
C ALA A 64 -4.55 2.66 2.33
N VAL A 65 -5.21 3.60 2.98
CA VAL A 65 -6.55 3.41 3.53
C VAL A 65 -7.49 4.42 2.90
N CYS A 66 -8.70 4.01 2.59
CA CYS A 66 -9.81 4.90 2.27
C CYS A 66 -11.11 4.28 2.80
N GLY A 67 -12.27 4.72 2.40
CA GLY A 67 -13.53 4.17 2.90
C GLY A 67 -13.67 2.65 2.70
N SER A 68 -13.39 2.16 1.49
CA SER A 68 -13.43 0.74 1.12
C SER A 68 -12.06 0.14 0.75
N GLY A 69 -11.05 0.98 0.52
CA GLY A 69 -9.75 0.58 -0.03
C GLY A 69 -9.74 0.43 -1.56
N VAL A 70 -10.90 0.41 -2.22
CA VAL A 70 -11.01 0.23 -3.68
C VAL A 70 -10.36 1.38 -4.43
N GLY A 71 -10.75 2.62 -4.12
CA GLY A 71 -10.19 3.81 -4.77
C GLY A 71 -8.68 3.93 -4.56
N ALA A 72 -8.21 3.66 -3.34
CA ALA A 72 -6.78 3.64 -3.03
C ALA A 72 -6.03 2.62 -3.89
N SER A 73 -6.56 1.40 -4.05
CA SER A 73 -5.95 0.35 -4.88
C SER A 73 -5.90 0.75 -6.35
N VAL A 74 -7.01 1.26 -6.91
CA VAL A 74 -7.07 1.72 -8.30
C VAL A 74 -6.06 2.83 -8.55
N CYS A 75 -5.99 3.81 -7.65
CA CYS A 75 -5.09 4.96 -7.74
C CYS A 75 -3.61 4.52 -7.66
N ALA A 76 -3.25 3.76 -6.64
CA ALA A 76 -1.86 3.34 -6.43
C ALA A 76 -1.31 2.54 -7.61
N ASN A 77 -2.12 1.67 -8.23
CA ASN A 77 -1.70 0.86 -9.38
C ASN A 77 -1.54 1.67 -10.68
N LYS A 78 -1.85 2.97 -10.71
CA LYS A 78 -1.53 3.85 -11.84
C LYS A 78 -0.08 4.32 -11.84
N ILE A 79 0.65 4.10 -10.75
CA ILE A 79 2.06 4.48 -10.64
C ILE A 79 2.91 3.28 -11.05
N PRO A 80 3.75 3.39 -12.09
CA PRO A 80 4.64 2.32 -12.51
C PRO A 80 5.52 1.81 -11.36
N GLY A 81 5.71 0.49 -11.27
CA GLY A 81 6.47 -0.14 -10.19
C GLY A 81 5.67 -0.39 -8.91
N VAL A 82 4.43 0.07 -8.82
CA VAL A 82 3.53 -0.22 -7.70
C VAL A 82 2.68 -1.45 -8.01
N ARG A 83 2.60 -2.35 -7.05
CA ARG A 83 1.71 -3.52 -7.04
C ARG A 83 0.87 -3.43 -5.78
N ALA A 84 -0.27 -2.77 -5.91
CA ALA A 84 -1.22 -2.56 -4.81
C ALA A 84 -2.32 -3.60 -4.82
N GLY A 85 -2.59 -4.20 -3.68
CA GLY A 85 -3.69 -5.13 -3.48
C GLY A 85 -4.71 -4.59 -2.48
N LEU A 86 -6.00 -4.67 -2.84
CA LEU A 86 -7.09 -4.53 -1.87
C LEU A 86 -7.22 -5.84 -1.10
N VAL A 87 -6.89 -5.81 0.20
CA VAL A 87 -6.75 -7.02 1.02
C VAL A 87 -7.58 -6.88 2.29
N SER A 88 -8.35 -7.92 2.59
CA SER A 88 -9.21 -8.00 3.77
C SER A 88 -9.04 -9.31 4.58
N ASP A 89 -8.00 -10.08 4.28
CA ASP A 89 -7.69 -11.33 4.97
C ASP A 89 -6.18 -11.58 5.07
N HIS A 90 -5.81 -12.38 6.06
CA HIS A 90 -4.42 -12.71 6.37
C HIS A 90 -3.71 -13.45 5.22
N PHE A 91 -4.38 -14.44 4.61
CA PHE A 91 -3.78 -15.23 3.54
C PHE A 91 -3.42 -14.37 2.33
N SER A 92 -4.36 -13.54 1.85
CA SER A 92 -4.13 -12.66 0.70
C SER A 92 -3.03 -11.62 0.97
N ALA A 93 -2.91 -11.15 2.22
CA ALA A 93 -1.84 -10.22 2.62
C ALA A 93 -0.46 -10.87 2.51
N TRP A 94 -0.32 -12.08 3.01
CA TRP A 94 0.92 -12.84 2.97
C TRP A 94 1.24 -13.31 1.55
N GLN A 95 0.31 -13.99 0.89
CA GLN A 95 0.49 -14.58 -0.44
C GLN A 95 0.72 -13.52 -1.51
N GLY A 96 0.04 -12.36 -1.43
CA GLY A 96 0.26 -11.26 -2.37
C GLY A 96 1.69 -10.75 -2.39
N VAL A 97 2.38 -10.76 -1.25
CA VAL A 97 3.81 -10.44 -1.19
C VAL A 97 4.65 -11.60 -1.73
N GLU A 98 4.38 -12.82 -1.28
CA GLU A 98 5.18 -13.99 -1.62
C GLU A 98 5.16 -14.31 -3.11
N ASP A 99 3.98 -14.26 -3.73
CA ASP A 99 3.79 -14.65 -5.13
C ASP A 99 3.88 -13.46 -6.11
N ASP A 100 3.30 -12.32 -5.75
CA ASP A 100 3.10 -11.18 -6.65
C ASP A 100 3.96 -9.96 -6.29
N HIS A 101 4.82 -10.09 -5.28
CA HIS A 101 5.70 -9.03 -4.81
C HIS A 101 4.93 -7.74 -4.51
N MET A 102 3.74 -7.87 -3.91
CA MET A 102 2.89 -6.74 -3.52
C MET A 102 3.67 -5.80 -2.60
N ASN A 103 3.70 -4.52 -2.95
CA ASN A 103 4.44 -3.49 -2.21
C ASN A 103 3.56 -2.40 -1.60
N VAL A 104 2.27 -2.37 -1.94
CA VAL A 104 1.27 -1.53 -1.29
C VAL A 104 0.07 -2.37 -0.91
N ILE A 105 -0.32 -2.32 0.36
CA ILE A 105 -1.58 -2.89 0.84
C ILE A 105 -2.65 -1.80 0.94
N CYS A 106 -3.84 -2.09 0.43
CA CYS A 106 -4.99 -1.19 0.51
C CYS A 106 -6.07 -1.81 1.39
N MET A 107 -6.63 -1.03 2.30
CA MET A 107 -7.67 -1.47 3.24
C MET A 107 -8.79 -0.44 3.34
N GLY A 108 -9.99 -0.90 3.71
CA GLY A 108 -11.16 -0.06 3.91
C GLY A 108 -11.41 0.29 5.38
N GLY A 109 -11.33 1.55 5.74
CA GLY A 109 -11.60 2.01 7.10
C GLY A 109 -13.04 1.80 7.56
N ARG A 110 -13.97 1.59 6.62
CA ARG A 110 -15.40 1.30 6.91
C ARG A 110 -15.75 -0.18 6.77
N SER A 111 -14.84 -1.00 6.27
CA SER A 111 -15.10 -2.42 5.99
C SER A 111 -14.32 -3.38 6.89
N ILE A 112 -13.30 -2.91 7.60
CA ILE A 112 -12.45 -3.76 8.43
C ILE A 112 -12.22 -3.12 9.80
N GLY A 113 -12.30 -3.93 10.86
CA GLY A 113 -12.01 -3.49 12.21
C GLY A 113 -10.50 -3.36 12.48
N PRO A 114 -10.09 -2.53 13.45
CA PRO A 114 -8.68 -2.22 13.69
C PRO A 114 -7.83 -3.44 14.07
N TYR A 115 -8.35 -4.39 14.83
CA TYR A 115 -7.63 -5.61 15.19
C TYR A 115 -7.37 -6.51 13.98
N ALA A 116 -8.37 -6.71 13.13
CA ALA A 116 -8.21 -7.47 11.89
C ALA A 116 -7.26 -6.76 10.92
N ALA A 117 -7.36 -5.44 10.81
CA ALA A 117 -6.46 -4.65 9.97
C ALA A 117 -5.00 -4.77 10.42
N TRP A 118 -4.75 -4.75 11.73
CA TRP A 118 -3.40 -4.94 12.25
C TRP A 118 -2.86 -6.34 12.00
N ASP A 119 -3.65 -7.40 12.21
CA ASP A 119 -3.25 -8.78 11.89
C ASP A 119 -2.89 -8.94 10.41
N ILE A 120 -3.74 -8.43 9.52
CA ILE A 120 -3.51 -8.42 8.07
C ILE A 120 -2.24 -7.64 7.71
N LEU A 121 -2.04 -6.47 8.31
CA LEU A 121 -0.85 -5.66 8.07
C LEU A 121 0.43 -6.36 8.53
N GLN A 122 0.41 -7.05 9.67
CA GLN A 122 1.55 -7.84 10.13
C GLN A 122 1.89 -8.97 9.15
N ALA A 123 0.89 -9.66 8.60
CA ALA A 123 1.11 -10.68 7.58
C ALA A 123 1.77 -10.09 6.32
N PHE A 124 1.28 -8.94 5.84
CA PHE A 124 1.88 -8.22 4.72
C PHE A 124 3.33 -7.81 4.99
N LEU A 125 3.62 -7.24 6.17
CA LEU A 125 4.96 -6.77 6.50
C LEU A 125 5.96 -7.90 6.77
N GLY A 126 5.50 -9.03 7.31
CA GLY A 126 6.34 -10.20 7.61
C GLY A 126 6.66 -11.06 6.39
N ALA A 127 5.85 -11.00 5.34
CA ALA A 127 6.02 -11.81 4.14
C ALA A 127 7.23 -11.37 3.31
N LYS A 128 7.81 -12.32 2.56
CA LYS A 128 8.95 -12.08 1.66
C LYS A 128 8.63 -12.64 0.28
N PHE A 129 9.06 -11.92 -0.75
CA PHE A 129 8.92 -12.40 -2.12
C PHE A 129 9.72 -13.69 -2.32
N SER A 130 9.07 -14.73 -2.84
CA SER A 130 9.65 -16.07 -2.97
C SER A 130 10.77 -16.18 -4.01
N GLN A 131 10.80 -15.28 -4.99
CA GLN A 131 11.68 -15.31 -6.17
C GLN A 131 11.61 -16.62 -6.96
N ALA A 132 10.55 -17.42 -6.78
CA ALA A 132 10.37 -18.65 -7.53
C ALA A 132 10.27 -18.36 -9.04
N PRO A 133 10.84 -19.19 -9.93
CA PRO A 133 10.87 -18.94 -11.38
C PRO A 133 9.48 -18.65 -11.98
N ARG A 134 8.44 -19.35 -11.50
CA ARG A 134 7.07 -19.12 -11.93
C ARG A 134 6.54 -17.72 -11.55
N HIS A 135 6.90 -17.21 -10.36
CA HIS A 135 6.48 -15.89 -9.88
C HIS A 135 7.22 -14.79 -10.62
N LEU A 136 8.54 -14.93 -10.81
CA LEU A 136 9.33 -14.00 -11.64
C LEU A 136 8.79 -13.90 -13.06
N ARG A 137 8.46 -15.03 -13.71
CA ARG A 137 7.87 -15.05 -15.04
C ARG A 137 6.53 -14.32 -15.13
N ARG A 138 5.65 -14.51 -14.11
CA ARG A 138 4.35 -13.83 -14.04
C ARG A 138 4.51 -12.33 -13.85
N LEU A 139 5.38 -11.91 -12.93
CA LEU A 139 5.67 -10.50 -12.70
C LEU A 139 6.26 -9.81 -13.93
N ALA A 140 7.15 -10.47 -14.68
CA ALA A 140 7.68 -9.92 -15.92
C ALA A 140 6.57 -9.62 -16.94
N LYS A 141 5.54 -10.48 -17.02
CA LYS A 141 4.37 -10.24 -17.88
C LYS A 141 3.52 -9.06 -17.41
N VAL A 142 3.36 -8.90 -16.09
CA VAL A 142 2.65 -7.74 -15.54
C VAL A 142 3.43 -6.45 -15.79
N ALA A 143 4.74 -6.47 -15.55
CA ALA A 143 5.60 -5.31 -15.78
C ALA A 143 5.61 -4.85 -17.25
N SER A 144 5.47 -5.79 -18.20
CA SER A 144 5.39 -5.44 -19.65
C SER A 144 4.13 -4.65 -20.04
N LEU A 145 3.13 -4.56 -19.16
CA LEU A 145 1.94 -3.75 -19.37
C LEU A 145 2.12 -2.30 -18.92
N GLU A 146 3.17 -2.01 -18.15
CA GLU A 146 3.49 -0.64 -17.77
C GLU A 146 4.02 0.12 -18.98
N PRO A 147 3.56 1.39 -19.21
CA PRO A 147 4.11 2.19 -20.27
C PRO A 147 5.61 2.38 -20.03
N GLU A 148 6.43 2.23 -21.08
CA GLU A 148 7.84 2.58 -21.00
C GLU A 148 7.96 4.01 -20.48
N MET A 149 8.72 4.18 -19.41
CA MET A 149 9.08 5.49 -18.90
C MET A 149 9.98 6.15 -19.95
N THR A 150 9.37 6.66 -21.03
CA THR A 150 10.09 7.47 -22.01
C THR A 150 10.57 8.73 -21.31
N GLY A 151 11.80 8.68 -20.84
CA GLY A 151 12.55 9.84 -20.41
C GLY A 151 12.68 10.82 -21.54
N LYS A 152 11.72 11.69 -21.75
CA LYS A 152 11.96 12.95 -22.41
C LYS A 152 12.38 13.96 -21.37
N LYS A 153 13.69 13.98 -21.09
CA LYS A 153 14.34 15.22 -20.69
C LYS A 153 14.30 16.13 -21.92
N SER A 154 13.51 17.15 -21.86
CA SER A 154 13.67 18.37 -22.68
C SER A 154 14.06 19.50 -21.77
#